data_5ef9fc0c64f1d834a695170b362730bf
#
_entry.id   5ef9fc0c64f1d834a695170b362730bf
#
_cell.length_a   1.000
_cell.length_b   1.000
_cell.length_c   1.000
_cell.angle_alpha   90.00
_cell.angle_beta   90.00
_cell.angle_gamma   90.00
#
_symmetry.space_group_name_H-M   'P 1'
#
loop_
_entity.id
_entity.type
_entity.pdbx_description
1 polymer ?
#
loop_
_entity_poly.entity_id
_entity_poly.type
_entity_poly.pdbx_seq_one_letter_code
_entity_poly.pdbx_strand_id
1 'polypeptide(L)'
;MKKNKKKRSFFERKIMLPFTRLVSLIIKFFSNFWTKSEMLLSKNNTLLFVSLFLAVVLFVFVDQKIITLSENSAEVLKEQPVYATYNEESYVVTGLPETVDVTLIGSKADLYFAKQSPSKKISVDLSNLKPGTHKVNIKYDQALPSIDYKVNPSVATVIIYPKISETRTLSIDILNKKNLDSKLLMKNISVENENVVIKGAEHQLKEVASVKALLDVDTLPKQEEGKYIVKDVPLKAYSKDGDPLDIEIVPEKIDVNVELASPSKEVPIRVVPTGEVSFGMAISEMKTSETKVTVYGEEEALSNLNYLPLQIDVSNLKENKEYKLELTKPVGITAMSVNNVTVKFSLGPAANRTIDNVKIEYRNLASNYTVKGLSQDDIKLSVSLNGVKSVIDSITSEDISAYLDLEGYKEGEHEVPVNVSGSDARVNYTAKTKKVKIKIEKNH
;
A
#
# COMPACT_ATOMS: atom_id res chain seq x y z
N MET A 1 66.38 -53.83 28.73
CA MET A 1 66.28 -53.50 27.31
C MET A 1 64.80 -53.23 26.92
N LYS A 2 64.40 -52.01 26.83
CA LYS A 2 63.02 -51.58 26.41
C LYS A 2 62.96 -51.46 24.89
N LYS A 3 62.16 -52.28 24.21
CA LYS A 3 61.88 -52.17 22.77
C LYS A 3 60.93 -51.05 22.53
N ASN A 4 61.44 -49.97 21.86
CA ASN A 4 60.64 -48.85 21.37
C ASN A 4 59.77 -49.31 20.17
N LYS A 5 58.45 -49.40 20.33
CA LYS A 5 57.49 -49.53 19.21
C LYS A 5 57.26 -48.15 18.59
N LYS A 6 57.88 -47.87 17.43
CA LYS A 6 57.54 -46.72 16.59
C LYS A 6 56.08 -46.79 16.15
N LYS A 7 55.26 -45.80 16.57
CA LYS A 7 53.90 -45.59 16.04
C LYS A 7 54.00 -45.17 14.54
N ARG A 8 53.51 -46.02 13.66
CA ARG A 8 53.41 -45.72 12.25
C ARG A 8 52.41 -44.60 12.02
N SER A 9 52.75 -43.62 11.16
CA SER A 9 51.98 -42.45 10.79
C SER A 9 50.59 -42.83 10.19
N PHE A 10 49.56 -42.03 10.42
CA PHE A 10 48.21 -42.18 9.88
C PHE A 10 48.21 -42.33 8.35
N PHE A 11 49.14 -41.65 7.67
CA PHE A 11 49.36 -41.71 6.21
C PHE A 11 49.81 -43.09 5.76
N GLU A 12 50.72 -43.74 6.50
CA GLU A 12 51.20 -45.09 6.18
C GLU A 12 50.09 -46.15 6.30
N ARG A 13 49.18 -45.99 7.26
CA ARG A 13 48.13 -46.98 7.52
C ARG A 13 46.93 -46.89 6.59
N LYS A 14 46.56 -45.67 6.13
CA LYS A 14 45.32 -45.46 5.39
C LYS A 14 45.50 -45.38 3.89
N ILE A 15 46.68 -44.99 3.42
CA ILE A 15 46.97 -44.81 1.96
C ILE A 15 48.06 -45.78 1.47
N MET A 16 49.21 -45.89 2.17
CA MET A 16 50.30 -46.69 1.68
C MET A 16 50.07 -48.24 1.82
N LEU A 17 49.45 -48.68 2.91
CA LEU A 17 49.15 -50.11 3.13
C LEU A 17 48.12 -50.67 2.12
N PRO A 18 47.02 -50.02 1.81
CA PRO A 18 46.11 -50.51 0.76
C PRO A 18 46.76 -50.42 -0.64
N PHE A 19 47.54 -49.37 -0.87
CA PHE A 19 48.24 -49.20 -2.17
C PHE A 19 49.31 -50.28 -2.37
N THR A 20 50.13 -50.58 -1.36
CA THR A 20 51.13 -51.68 -1.45
C THR A 20 50.47 -53.05 -1.56
N ARG A 21 49.30 -53.26 -0.93
CA ARG A 21 48.48 -54.48 -1.10
C ARG A 21 47.91 -54.57 -2.51
N LEU A 22 47.43 -53.45 -3.08
CA LEU A 22 46.94 -53.43 -4.45
C LEU A 22 48.06 -53.71 -5.44
N VAL A 23 49.24 -53.09 -5.26
CA VAL A 23 50.42 -53.32 -6.08
C VAL A 23 50.91 -54.75 -5.95
N SER A 24 50.93 -55.35 -4.71
CA SER A 24 51.31 -56.74 -4.52
C SER A 24 50.30 -57.74 -5.10
N LEU A 25 49.00 -57.41 -5.12
CA LEU A 25 47.96 -58.19 -5.81
C LEU A 25 48.13 -58.13 -7.33
N ILE A 26 48.45 -56.96 -7.85
CA ILE A 26 48.76 -56.77 -9.29
C ILE A 26 50.02 -57.53 -9.68
N ILE A 27 51.09 -57.47 -8.86
CA ILE A 27 52.32 -58.21 -9.12
C ILE A 27 52.10 -59.73 -9.06
N LYS A 28 51.33 -60.22 -8.05
CA LYS A 28 50.94 -61.64 -7.96
C LYS A 28 50.04 -62.08 -9.13
N PHE A 29 49.14 -61.23 -9.56
CA PHE A 29 48.27 -61.50 -10.71
C PHE A 29 49.13 -61.58 -11.97
N PHE A 30 50.09 -60.65 -12.18
CA PHE A 30 51.03 -60.69 -13.29
C PHE A 30 52.00 -61.85 -13.24
N SER A 31 52.54 -62.24 -12.07
CA SER A 31 53.46 -63.38 -11.97
C SER A 31 52.77 -64.75 -12.23
N ASN A 32 51.52 -64.93 -11.79
CA ASN A 32 50.73 -66.11 -12.13
C ASN A 32 50.21 -66.10 -13.58
N PHE A 33 50.08 -64.91 -14.16
CA PHE A 33 49.67 -64.74 -15.53
C PHE A 33 50.84 -65.04 -16.50
N TRP A 34 52.09 -64.67 -16.11
CA TRP A 34 53.27 -64.86 -16.92
C TRP A 34 53.61 -66.34 -17.12
N THR A 35 53.47 -67.20 -16.17
CA THR A 35 53.69 -68.64 -16.23
C THR A 35 52.63 -69.40 -17.06
N LYS A 36 51.43 -68.86 -17.21
CA LYS A 36 50.39 -69.42 -18.09
C LYS A 36 50.33 -68.79 -19.48
N SER A 37 50.91 -67.58 -19.64
CA SER A 37 50.86 -66.85 -20.89
C SER A 37 51.91 -67.29 -21.96
N GLU A 38 53.03 -67.95 -21.55
CA GLU A 38 53.98 -68.52 -22.49
C GLU A 38 53.34 -69.54 -23.42
N MET A 39 52.35 -70.30 -22.94
CA MET A 39 51.63 -71.28 -23.77
C MET A 39 50.55 -70.67 -24.67
N LEU A 40 50.04 -69.48 -24.32
CA LEU A 40 48.99 -68.71 -25.05
C LEU A 40 49.64 -67.79 -26.10
N LEU A 41 50.86 -67.25 -25.86
CA LEU A 41 51.59 -66.33 -26.73
C LEU A 41 52.29 -67.00 -27.83
N SER A 42 52.42 -68.36 -27.85
CA SER A 42 53.08 -69.15 -28.95
C SER A 42 52.17 -69.32 -30.15
N LYS A 43 50.91 -68.94 -30.12
CA LYS A 43 50.01 -68.96 -31.28
C LYS A 43 49.99 -67.61 -31.96
N ASN A 44 50.33 -67.50 -33.20
CA ASN A 44 50.40 -66.26 -34.03
C ASN A 44 49.15 -65.35 -33.96
N ASN A 45 47.97 -65.94 -33.80
CA ASN A 45 46.73 -65.20 -33.74
C ASN A 45 46.51 -64.56 -32.35
N THR A 46 47.02 -65.12 -31.20
CA THR A 46 46.90 -64.57 -29.87
C THR A 46 47.78 -63.33 -29.70
N LEU A 47 48.91 -63.26 -30.28
CA LEU A 47 49.78 -62.09 -30.27
C LEU A 47 49.12 -60.88 -30.95
N LEU A 48 48.37 -61.12 -32.05
CA LEU A 48 47.62 -60.09 -32.73
C LEU A 48 46.47 -59.51 -31.89
N PHE A 49 45.76 -60.38 -31.11
CA PHE A 49 44.72 -59.93 -30.20
C PHE A 49 45.26 -59.17 -28.97
N VAL A 50 46.41 -59.62 -28.45
CA VAL A 50 47.04 -58.94 -27.29
C VAL A 50 47.61 -57.57 -27.71
N SER A 51 48.27 -57.51 -28.92
CA SER A 51 48.76 -56.24 -29.45
C SER A 51 47.60 -55.26 -29.77
N LEU A 52 46.48 -55.76 -30.30
CA LEU A 52 45.30 -54.95 -30.57
C LEU A 52 44.67 -54.45 -29.24
N PHE A 53 44.57 -55.31 -28.25
CA PHE A 53 44.08 -54.95 -26.94
C PHE A 53 44.96 -53.90 -26.24
N LEU A 54 46.30 -54.08 -26.28
CA LEU A 54 47.27 -53.13 -25.76
C LEU A 54 47.22 -51.79 -26.56
N ALA A 55 47.08 -51.87 -27.89
CA ALA A 55 46.93 -50.69 -28.72
C ALA A 55 45.61 -49.92 -28.38
N VAL A 56 44.51 -50.63 -28.19
CA VAL A 56 43.21 -50.03 -27.75
C VAL A 56 43.32 -49.45 -26.35
N VAL A 57 43.95 -50.15 -25.40
CA VAL A 57 44.19 -49.64 -24.04
C VAL A 57 45.10 -48.42 -24.08
N LEU A 58 46.19 -48.46 -24.85
CA LEU A 58 47.09 -47.31 -25.07
C LEU A 58 46.36 -46.15 -25.77
N PHE A 59 45.58 -46.44 -26.80
CA PHE A 59 44.76 -45.44 -27.48
C PHE A 59 43.75 -44.80 -26.50
N VAL A 60 43.03 -45.63 -25.74
CA VAL A 60 42.12 -45.14 -24.70
C VAL A 60 42.86 -44.38 -23.60
N PHE A 61 44.09 -44.73 -23.26
CA PHE A 61 44.90 -44.02 -22.26
C PHE A 61 45.50 -42.71 -22.82
N VAL A 62 45.88 -42.66 -24.08
CA VAL A 62 46.49 -41.49 -24.73
C VAL A 62 45.45 -40.54 -25.29
N ASP A 63 44.35 -41.04 -25.80
CA ASP A 63 43.24 -40.23 -26.32
C ASP A 63 42.34 -39.63 -25.20
N GLN A 64 42.63 -39.93 -23.98
CA GLN A 64 41.81 -39.53 -22.90
C GLN A 64 42.10 -38.16 -22.35
N LYS A 65 41.11 -37.37 -22.39
CA LYS A 65 40.63 -36.31 -21.47
C LYS A 65 41.54 -35.82 -20.32
N ILE A 66 42.62 -36.56 -19.96
CA ILE A 66 43.62 -36.14 -18.97
C ILE A 66 44.45 -34.97 -19.51
N ILE A 67 44.72 -34.93 -20.82
CA ILE A 67 45.43 -33.83 -21.46
C ILE A 67 44.51 -32.59 -21.53
N THR A 68 43.19 -32.78 -21.71
CA THR A 68 42.21 -31.68 -21.75
C THR A 68 41.96 -31.06 -20.39
N LEU A 69 42.23 -31.77 -19.27
CA LEU A 69 42.09 -31.23 -17.90
C LEU A 69 43.26 -30.31 -17.50
N SER A 70 44.42 -30.47 -18.15
CA SER A 70 45.60 -29.61 -17.94
C SER A 70 45.66 -28.41 -18.88
N GLU A 71 44.79 -28.35 -19.91
CA GLU A 71 44.70 -27.18 -20.76
C GLU A 71 44.17 -25.97 -19.99
N ASN A 72 44.87 -24.85 -20.11
CA ASN A 72 44.39 -23.59 -19.56
C ASN A 72 43.13 -23.17 -20.28
N SER A 73 42.14 -22.92 -19.51
CA SER A 73 40.83 -22.42 -19.94
C SER A 73 40.50 -21.13 -19.19
N ALA A 74 39.64 -20.32 -19.75
CA ALA A 74 39.12 -19.13 -19.08
C ALA A 74 37.65 -19.29 -18.84
N GLU A 75 37.21 -18.90 -17.64
CA GLU A 75 35.82 -18.92 -17.25
C GLU A 75 35.42 -17.60 -16.63
N VAL A 76 34.27 -17.03 -17.03
CA VAL A 76 33.76 -15.75 -16.54
C VAL A 76 32.70 -15.98 -15.50
N LEU A 77 32.94 -15.47 -14.30
CA LEU A 77 31.95 -15.33 -13.24
C LEU A 77 31.32 -13.94 -13.38
N LYS A 78 30.08 -13.87 -13.84
CA LYS A 78 29.38 -12.62 -14.06
C LYS A 78 28.76 -12.08 -12.77
N GLU A 79 28.61 -10.76 -12.71
CA GLU A 79 27.83 -10.06 -11.68
C GLU A 79 28.20 -10.44 -10.24
N GLN A 80 29.50 -10.52 -9.97
CA GLN A 80 29.97 -10.88 -8.64
C GLN A 80 29.93 -9.65 -7.72
N PRO A 81 29.33 -9.73 -6.50
CA PRO A 81 29.17 -8.61 -5.59
C PRO A 81 30.53 -8.10 -5.07
N VAL A 82 30.68 -6.80 -4.99
CA VAL A 82 31.90 -6.13 -4.49
C VAL A 82 31.66 -5.65 -3.06
N TYR A 83 32.56 -5.99 -2.15
CA TYR A 83 32.52 -5.59 -0.75
C TYR A 83 33.58 -4.54 -0.47
N ALA A 84 33.20 -3.44 0.14
CA ALA A 84 34.15 -2.43 0.61
C ALA A 84 34.42 -2.61 2.11
N THR A 85 35.67 -2.43 2.52
CA THR A 85 36.04 -2.38 3.94
C THR A 85 36.41 -0.95 4.28
N TYR A 86 35.62 -0.27 5.12
CA TYR A 86 35.87 1.09 5.59
C TYR A 86 35.12 1.33 6.91
N ASN A 87 35.30 2.48 7.51
CA ASN A 87 34.57 2.87 8.74
C ASN A 87 33.20 3.45 8.35
N GLU A 88 32.17 2.60 8.35
CA GLU A 88 30.77 2.95 8.00
C GLU A 88 30.12 3.93 9.00
N GLU A 89 30.66 4.04 10.23
CA GLU A 89 30.21 5.01 11.23
C GLU A 89 30.60 6.44 10.87
N SER A 90 31.74 6.59 10.19
CA SER A 90 32.36 7.91 9.93
C SER A 90 32.25 8.36 8.48
N TYR A 91 32.04 7.45 7.56
CA TYR A 91 32.11 7.73 6.12
C TYR A 91 30.98 7.11 5.32
N VAL A 92 30.66 7.77 4.20
CA VAL A 92 29.80 7.26 3.14
C VAL A 92 30.65 7.15 1.88
N VAL A 93 30.57 6.02 1.20
CA VAL A 93 31.33 5.73 -0.03
C VAL A 93 30.38 5.65 -1.21
N THR A 94 30.71 6.34 -2.29
CA THR A 94 29.96 6.30 -3.55
C THR A 94 30.89 5.99 -4.73
N GLY A 95 30.34 5.52 -5.86
CA GLY A 95 31.11 5.23 -7.08
C GLY A 95 31.77 3.85 -7.10
N LEU A 96 31.57 3.01 -6.08
CA LEU A 96 31.95 1.60 -6.15
C LEU A 96 30.89 0.85 -6.97
N PRO A 97 31.27 0.03 -7.97
CA PRO A 97 30.30 -0.81 -8.66
C PRO A 97 29.74 -1.88 -7.72
N GLU A 98 28.44 -2.11 -7.76
CA GLU A 98 27.80 -3.14 -6.96
C GLU A 98 28.28 -4.54 -7.33
N THR A 99 28.52 -4.76 -8.61
CA THR A 99 28.98 -6.03 -9.15
C THR A 99 30.10 -5.84 -10.17
N VAL A 100 30.93 -6.85 -10.33
CA VAL A 100 32.00 -6.93 -11.36
C VAL A 100 32.05 -8.32 -11.96
N ASP A 101 32.59 -8.42 -13.18
CA ASP A 101 32.87 -9.71 -13.79
C ASP A 101 34.29 -10.16 -13.46
N VAL A 102 34.44 -11.42 -13.05
CA VAL A 102 35.74 -12.03 -12.76
C VAL A 102 36.01 -13.13 -13.77
N THR A 103 37.07 -12.97 -14.56
CA THR A 103 37.56 -14.02 -15.44
C THR A 103 38.64 -14.83 -14.72
N LEU A 104 38.37 -16.10 -14.48
CA LEU A 104 39.29 -17.05 -13.89
C LEU A 104 40.03 -17.76 -15.04
N ILE A 105 41.37 -17.91 -14.93
CA ILE A 105 42.23 -18.52 -15.91
C ILE A 105 43.04 -19.61 -15.20
N GLY A 106 42.90 -20.86 -15.67
CA GLY A 106 43.59 -21.99 -15.06
C GLY A 106 43.25 -23.31 -15.73
N SER A 107 43.74 -24.41 -15.16
CA SER A 107 43.35 -25.73 -15.65
C SER A 107 41.87 -26.00 -15.43
N LYS A 108 41.24 -26.80 -16.31
CA LYS A 108 39.79 -27.16 -16.14
C LYS A 108 39.49 -27.78 -14.78
N ALA A 109 40.45 -28.53 -14.21
CA ALA A 109 40.31 -29.12 -12.89
C ALA A 109 40.32 -28.04 -11.80
N ASP A 110 41.25 -27.11 -11.84
CA ASP A 110 41.35 -26.02 -10.85
C ASP A 110 40.11 -25.10 -10.91
N LEU A 111 39.66 -24.76 -12.12
CA LEU A 111 38.45 -23.96 -12.32
C LEU A 111 37.20 -24.64 -11.74
N TYR A 112 37.09 -25.97 -11.90
CA TYR A 112 36.01 -26.74 -11.30
C TYR A 112 36.03 -26.67 -9.77
N PHE A 113 37.21 -26.85 -9.15
CA PHE A 113 37.38 -26.72 -7.69
C PHE A 113 37.16 -25.29 -7.21
N ALA A 114 37.61 -24.30 -7.98
CA ALA A 114 37.37 -22.90 -7.65
C ALA A 114 35.88 -22.55 -7.61
N LYS A 115 35.07 -23.16 -8.47
CA LYS A 115 33.59 -22.96 -8.43
C LYS A 115 32.93 -23.53 -7.19
N GLN A 116 33.44 -24.63 -6.66
CA GLN A 116 32.87 -25.28 -5.48
C GLN A 116 33.36 -24.68 -4.15
N SER A 117 34.32 -23.79 -4.18
CA SER A 117 34.88 -23.17 -2.98
C SER A 117 33.92 -22.09 -2.43
N PRO A 118 33.51 -22.13 -1.14
CA PRO A 118 32.43 -21.32 -0.61
C PRO A 118 32.78 -19.84 -0.31
N SER A 119 34.02 -19.41 -0.42
CA SER A 119 34.41 -18.06 -0.02
C SER A 119 35.19 -17.34 -1.13
N LYS A 120 34.45 -16.76 -2.04
CA LYS A 120 35.01 -15.87 -3.06
C LYS A 120 34.56 -14.46 -2.73
N LYS A 121 35.42 -13.67 -2.06
CA LYS A 121 35.12 -12.28 -1.78
C LYS A 121 35.87 -11.40 -2.77
N ILE A 122 35.13 -10.52 -3.43
CA ILE A 122 35.70 -9.43 -4.19
C ILE A 122 35.67 -8.24 -3.25
N SER A 123 36.82 -7.71 -2.90
CA SER A 123 36.95 -6.70 -1.88
C SER A 123 37.77 -5.51 -2.33
N VAL A 124 37.43 -4.37 -1.75
CA VAL A 124 38.19 -3.12 -1.85
C VAL A 124 38.44 -2.61 -0.44
N ASP A 125 39.71 -2.42 -0.08
CA ASP A 125 40.09 -1.87 1.20
C ASP A 125 40.23 -0.35 1.09
N LEU A 126 39.35 0.36 1.80
CA LEU A 126 39.29 1.82 1.89
C LEU A 126 39.65 2.33 3.30
N SER A 127 40.06 1.44 4.21
CA SER A 127 40.21 1.73 5.64
C SER A 127 41.20 2.88 5.93
N ASN A 128 42.22 3.06 5.10
CA ASN A 128 43.26 4.05 5.28
C ASN A 128 43.09 5.32 4.43
N LEU A 129 41.95 5.42 3.70
CA LEU A 129 41.70 6.56 2.83
C LEU A 129 40.96 7.67 3.58
N LYS A 130 41.33 8.92 3.26
CA LYS A 130 40.64 10.12 3.80
C LYS A 130 39.52 10.56 2.88
N PRO A 131 38.57 11.40 3.35
CA PRO A 131 37.56 11.99 2.47
C PRO A 131 38.17 12.62 1.21
N GLY A 132 37.48 12.35 0.07
CA GLY A 132 37.91 12.78 -1.25
C GLY A 132 37.74 11.70 -2.32
N THR A 133 38.23 12.00 -3.53
CA THR A 133 38.14 11.09 -4.68
C THR A 133 39.39 10.22 -4.79
N HIS A 134 39.21 8.92 -4.86
CA HIS A 134 40.29 7.94 -4.93
C HIS A 134 40.08 6.94 -6.07
N LYS A 135 41.17 6.53 -6.71
CA LYS A 135 41.18 5.37 -7.62
C LYS A 135 41.68 4.16 -6.86
N VAL A 136 40.86 3.12 -6.79
CA VAL A 136 41.11 1.92 -5.98
C VAL A 136 41.05 0.67 -6.84
N ASN A 137 41.94 -0.28 -6.56
CA ASN A 137 41.97 -1.56 -7.24
C ASN A 137 40.99 -2.53 -6.57
N ILE A 138 40.16 -3.19 -7.37
CA ILE A 138 39.26 -4.24 -6.94
C ILE A 138 40.03 -5.55 -6.89
N LYS A 139 40.08 -6.21 -5.74
CA LYS A 139 40.81 -7.45 -5.51
C LYS A 139 39.84 -8.62 -5.43
N TYR A 140 40.23 -9.72 -6.03
CA TYR A 140 39.55 -10.99 -5.90
C TYR A 140 40.35 -11.89 -4.96
N ASP A 141 39.72 -12.34 -3.89
CA ASP A 141 40.36 -13.22 -2.92
C ASP A 141 40.29 -14.66 -3.43
N GLN A 142 41.41 -15.15 -3.99
CA GLN A 142 41.45 -16.44 -4.65
C GLN A 142 41.82 -17.56 -3.66
N ALA A 143 41.03 -18.65 -3.72
CA ALA A 143 41.29 -19.83 -2.90
C ALA A 143 42.40 -20.75 -3.39
N LEU A 144 42.81 -20.65 -4.67
CA LEU A 144 43.78 -21.53 -5.31
C LEU A 144 44.90 -20.73 -5.97
N PRO A 145 46.16 -20.89 -5.55
CA PRO A 145 47.32 -20.19 -6.14
C PRO A 145 47.60 -20.55 -7.62
N SER A 146 47.02 -21.65 -8.11
CA SER A 146 47.17 -22.14 -9.50
C SER A 146 46.21 -21.45 -10.49
N ILE A 147 45.38 -20.52 -10.04
CA ILE A 147 44.41 -19.80 -10.87
C ILE A 147 44.79 -18.33 -10.94
N ASP A 148 44.99 -17.86 -12.15
CA ASP A 148 45.08 -16.44 -12.42
C ASP A 148 43.68 -15.85 -12.56
N TYR A 149 43.52 -14.55 -12.20
CA TYR A 149 42.24 -13.88 -12.37
C TYR A 149 42.37 -12.48 -12.98
N LYS A 150 41.30 -12.05 -13.65
CA LYS A 150 41.15 -10.71 -14.18
C LYS A 150 39.77 -10.18 -13.80
N VAL A 151 39.72 -9.05 -13.08
CA VAL A 151 38.47 -8.38 -12.68
C VAL A 151 38.16 -7.29 -13.71
N ASN A 152 36.90 -7.15 -14.07
CA ASN A 152 36.41 -6.13 -14.99
C ASN A 152 35.14 -5.45 -14.43
N PRO A 153 35.21 -4.13 -14.10
CA PRO A 153 36.39 -3.27 -14.07
C PRO A 153 37.39 -3.65 -12.96
N SER A 154 38.66 -3.50 -13.19
CA SER A 154 39.71 -3.80 -12.21
C SER A 154 40.02 -2.61 -11.28
N VAL A 155 39.56 -1.40 -11.64
CA VAL A 155 39.76 -0.16 -10.93
C VAL A 155 38.42 0.56 -10.84
N ALA A 156 38.07 1.02 -9.65
CA ALA A 156 36.94 1.89 -9.41
C ALA A 156 37.36 3.29 -8.98
N THR A 157 36.63 4.31 -9.37
CA THR A 157 36.79 5.65 -8.84
C THR A 157 35.74 5.84 -7.76
N VAL A 158 36.17 5.89 -6.51
CA VAL A 158 35.29 6.05 -5.34
C VAL A 158 35.45 7.45 -4.76
N ILE A 159 34.35 7.96 -4.22
CA ILE A 159 34.34 9.22 -3.47
C ILE A 159 33.94 8.90 -2.04
N ILE A 160 34.79 9.29 -1.10
CA ILE A 160 34.56 9.11 0.34
C ILE A 160 34.11 10.45 0.90
N TYR A 161 32.90 10.47 1.47
CA TYR A 161 32.33 11.63 2.12
C TYR A 161 32.34 11.45 3.64
N PRO A 162 32.55 12.53 4.43
CA PRO A 162 32.27 12.49 5.86
C PRO A 162 30.77 12.21 6.09
N LYS A 163 30.48 11.31 7.01
CA LYS A 163 29.11 11.02 7.44
C LYS A 163 28.72 12.04 8.51
N ILE A 164 27.69 12.79 8.27
CA ILE A 164 27.14 13.77 9.21
C ILE A 164 25.75 13.33 9.67
N SER A 165 25.28 13.92 10.76
CA SER A 165 23.97 13.62 11.34
C SER A 165 23.16 14.90 11.42
N GLU A 166 21.88 14.80 11.02
CA GLU A 166 20.91 15.88 11.13
C GLU A 166 19.62 15.39 11.79
N THR A 167 19.00 16.24 12.60
CA THR A 167 17.68 15.95 13.17
C THR A 167 16.59 16.38 12.18
N ARG A 168 15.61 15.50 11.96
CA ARG A 168 14.44 15.75 11.11
C ARG A 168 13.16 15.46 11.88
N THR A 169 12.13 16.26 11.62
CA THR A 169 10.79 15.99 12.13
C THR A 169 10.15 14.85 11.32
N LEU A 170 9.56 13.94 12.05
CA LEU A 170 8.88 12.77 11.51
C LEU A 170 7.43 13.12 11.15
N SER A 171 6.95 12.64 10.03
CA SER A 171 5.53 12.60 9.68
C SER A 171 5.05 11.15 9.58
N ILE A 172 3.74 10.93 9.72
CA ILE A 172 3.16 9.60 9.63
C ILE A 172 2.41 9.48 8.32
N ASP A 173 2.70 8.45 7.55
CA ASP A 173 1.99 8.10 6.32
C ASP A 173 1.21 6.80 6.53
N ILE A 174 -0.07 6.80 6.15
CA ILE A 174 -0.96 5.68 6.40
C ILE A 174 -1.11 4.87 5.12
N LEU A 175 -0.56 3.66 5.14
CA LEU A 175 -0.68 2.70 4.06
C LEU A 175 -1.97 1.88 4.19
N ASN A 176 -2.49 1.42 3.06
CA ASN A 176 -3.66 0.52 3.02
C ASN A 176 -4.90 1.05 3.75
N LYS A 177 -5.08 2.38 3.82
CA LYS A 177 -6.21 3.03 4.51
C LYS A 177 -7.58 2.46 4.13
N LYS A 178 -7.72 1.93 2.91
CA LYS A 178 -8.97 1.32 2.41
C LYS A 178 -9.35 0.03 3.13
N ASN A 179 -8.39 -0.62 3.79
CA ASN A 179 -8.59 -1.88 4.52
C ASN A 179 -9.11 -1.66 5.94
N LEU A 180 -9.16 -0.41 6.40
CA LEU A 180 -9.80 -0.08 7.68
C LEU A 180 -11.31 -0.32 7.57
N ASP A 181 -11.91 -0.93 8.63
CA ASP A 181 -13.37 -1.06 8.69
C ASP A 181 -14.01 0.31 8.48
N SER A 182 -14.98 0.37 7.58
CA SER A 182 -15.64 1.62 7.19
C SER A 182 -16.41 2.32 8.32
N LYS A 183 -16.65 1.65 9.44
CA LYS A 183 -17.25 2.22 10.66
C LYS A 183 -16.23 2.89 11.57
N LEU A 184 -14.93 2.64 11.34
CA LEU A 184 -13.85 3.15 12.15
C LEU A 184 -13.20 4.38 11.52
N LEU A 185 -12.77 5.28 12.39
CA LEU A 185 -11.93 6.43 12.06
C LEU A 185 -10.66 6.40 12.91
N MET A 186 -9.56 6.78 12.33
CA MET A 186 -8.34 7.07 13.07
C MET A 186 -8.46 8.47 13.69
N LYS A 187 -8.82 8.52 14.97
CA LYS A 187 -9.07 9.76 15.70
C LYS A 187 -7.77 10.48 16.06
N ASN A 188 -6.78 9.72 16.50
CA ASN A 188 -5.47 10.24 16.86
C ASN A 188 -4.39 9.27 16.48
N ILE A 189 -3.29 9.80 15.93
CA ILE A 189 -2.09 9.04 15.63
C ILE A 189 -0.93 9.85 16.19
N SER A 190 -0.13 9.26 17.05
CA SER A 190 0.98 9.94 17.71
C SER A 190 2.16 9.01 17.92
N VAL A 191 3.32 9.60 18.04
CA VAL A 191 4.58 8.92 18.35
C VAL A 191 5.16 9.53 19.62
N GLU A 192 5.95 8.77 20.35
CA GLU A 192 6.58 9.26 21.59
C GLU A 192 7.60 10.36 21.30
N ASN A 193 8.36 10.22 20.21
CA ASN A 193 9.34 11.21 19.77
C ASN A 193 9.11 11.56 18.30
N GLU A 194 8.80 12.81 18.05
CA GLU A 194 8.57 13.35 16.71
C GLU A 194 9.86 13.68 15.95
N ASN A 195 11.01 13.54 16.58
CA ASN A 195 12.30 13.84 15.98
C ASN A 195 13.12 12.55 15.82
N VAL A 196 13.71 12.41 14.65
CA VAL A 196 14.61 11.32 14.28
C VAL A 196 15.93 11.88 13.75
N VAL A 197 16.98 11.09 13.87
CA VAL A 197 18.28 11.46 13.34
C VAL A 197 18.51 10.76 12.03
N ILE A 198 18.81 11.51 10.97
CA ILE A 198 19.26 10.98 9.70
C ILE A 198 20.78 11.13 9.59
N LYS A 199 21.45 10.10 9.04
CA LYS A 199 22.90 10.09 8.86
C LYS A 199 23.25 9.79 7.41
N GLY A 200 24.22 10.53 6.88
CA GLY A 200 24.65 10.36 5.50
C GLY A 200 25.67 11.41 5.06
N ALA A 201 25.99 11.43 3.78
CA ALA A 201 26.80 12.51 3.22
C ALA A 201 25.98 13.81 3.12
N GLU A 202 26.61 14.96 3.27
CA GLU A 202 25.93 16.26 3.28
C GLU A 202 25.00 16.48 2.07
N HIS A 203 25.44 16.09 0.87
CA HIS A 203 24.61 16.23 -0.33
C HIS A 203 23.38 15.32 -0.31
N GLN A 204 23.50 14.09 0.23
CA GLN A 204 22.38 13.16 0.38
C GLN A 204 21.34 13.69 1.38
N LEU A 205 21.80 14.24 2.52
CA LEU A 205 20.89 14.78 3.54
C LEU A 205 20.16 16.05 3.05
N LYS A 206 20.78 16.84 2.14
CA LYS A 206 20.13 17.99 1.48
C LYS A 206 19.00 17.58 0.52
N GLU A 207 19.04 16.39 -0.01
CA GLU A 207 17.97 15.85 -0.87
C GLU A 207 16.76 15.39 -0.06
N VAL A 208 16.93 15.09 1.24
CA VAL A 208 15.84 14.66 2.10
C VAL A 208 14.87 15.80 2.35
N ALA A 209 13.67 15.69 1.80
CA ALA A 209 12.58 16.62 2.04
C ALA A 209 11.72 16.23 3.26
N SER A 210 11.50 14.94 3.50
CA SER A 210 10.71 14.44 4.62
C SER A 210 11.15 13.05 5.07
N VAL A 211 10.92 12.76 6.35
CA VAL A 211 11.02 11.40 6.90
C VAL A 211 9.63 10.98 7.35
N LYS A 212 9.21 9.78 6.95
CA LYS A 212 7.88 9.27 7.21
C LYS A 212 7.92 7.92 7.93
N ALA A 213 7.05 7.77 8.92
CA ALA A 213 6.69 6.47 9.48
C ALA A 213 5.59 5.85 8.62
N LEU A 214 5.80 4.65 8.12
CA LEU A 214 4.89 3.97 7.22
C LEU A 214 3.95 3.07 8.03
N LEU A 215 2.87 3.65 8.55
CA LEU A 215 1.86 2.93 9.33
C LEU A 215 0.95 2.14 8.39
N ASP A 216 1.08 0.83 8.38
CA ASP A 216 0.19 -0.04 7.60
C ASP A 216 -1.02 -0.45 8.43
N VAL A 217 -2.23 -0.16 7.91
CA VAL A 217 -3.51 -0.54 8.54
C VAL A 217 -3.62 -2.04 8.75
N ASP A 218 -3.04 -2.85 7.85
CA ASP A 218 -3.08 -4.31 7.94
C ASP A 218 -2.26 -4.87 9.12
N THR A 219 -1.39 -4.05 9.72
CA THR A 219 -0.60 -4.41 10.91
C THR A 219 -1.27 -4.07 12.22
N LEU A 220 -2.45 -3.44 12.20
CA LEU A 220 -3.21 -3.14 13.40
C LEU A 220 -3.58 -4.44 14.14
N PRO A 221 -3.37 -4.53 15.47
CA PRO A 221 -3.65 -5.73 16.25
C PRO A 221 -5.12 -6.15 16.19
N LYS A 222 -6.03 -5.16 16.12
CA LYS A 222 -7.47 -5.31 15.98
C LYS A 222 -8.06 -4.11 15.26
N GLN A 223 -9.14 -4.36 14.52
CA GLN A 223 -9.97 -3.31 13.92
C GLN A 223 -11.24 -3.13 14.74
N GLU A 224 -11.08 -2.61 15.95
CA GLU A 224 -12.14 -2.28 16.90
C GLU A 224 -11.86 -0.91 17.51
N GLU A 225 -12.86 -0.29 18.10
CA GLU A 225 -12.68 0.95 18.84
C GLU A 225 -11.71 0.75 20.01
N GLY A 226 -10.74 1.65 20.16
CA GLY A 226 -9.74 1.57 21.23
C GLY A 226 -8.41 2.23 20.89
N LYS A 227 -7.47 2.08 21.82
CA LYS A 227 -6.10 2.56 21.69
C LYS A 227 -5.16 1.38 21.45
N TYR A 228 -4.34 1.49 20.45
CA TYR A 228 -3.40 0.45 20.03
C TYR A 228 -2.01 1.02 19.88
N ILE A 229 -1.01 0.19 20.15
CA ILE A 229 0.39 0.48 19.87
C ILE A 229 0.80 -0.44 18.71
N VAL A 230 1.11 0.16 17.57
CA VAL A 230 1.71 -0.55 16.43
C VAL A 230 3.21 -0.49 16.59
N LYS A 231 3.83 -1.64 16.81
CA LYS A 231 5.27 -1.76 17.06
C LYS A 231 6.06 -1.87 15.76
N ASP A 232 7.33 -1.50 15.85
CA ASP A 232 8.30 -1.70 14.78
C ASP A 232 7.89 -1.08 13.42
N VAL A 233 7.19 0.07 13.44
CA VAL A 233 6.81 0.79 12.23
C VAL A 233 8.06 1.32 11.53
N PRO A 234 8.33 0.95 10.27
CA PRO A 234 9.54 1.34 9.56
C PRO A 234 9.50 2.82 9.17
N LEU A 235 10.68 3.42 9.20
CA LEU A 235 10.89 4.79 8.75
C LEU A 235 11.50 4.82 7.35
N LYS A 236 11.11 5.81 6.55
CA LYS A 236 11.65 6.03 5.20
C LYS A 236 11.85 7.51 4.93
N ALA A 237 13.00 7.85 4.33
CA ALA A 237 13.28 9.19 3.85
C ALA A 237 12.79 9.37 2.41
N TYR A 238 12.34 10.56 2.08
CA TYR A 238 11.82 10.90 0.75
C TYR A 238 12.42 12.21 0.25
N SER A 239 12.66 12.28 -1.06
CA SER A 239 13.05 13.49 -1.78
C SER A 239 11.88 14.48 -1.93
N LYS A 240 12.15 15.66 -2.50
CA LYS A 240 11.11 16.65 -2.84
C LYS A 240 10.13 16.14 -3.90
N ASP A 241 10.58 15.24 -4.76
CA ASP A 241 9.77 14.65 -5.83
C ASP A 241 8.97 13.44 -5.35
N GLY A 242 9.17 13.03 -4.09
CA GLY A 242 8.47 11.90 -3.47
C GLY A 242 9.16 10.56 -3.67
N ASP A 243 10.38 10.55 -4.21
CA ASP A 243 11.15 9.33 -4.39
C ASP A 243 11.78 8.86 -3.07
N PRO A 244 11.79 7.56 -2.78
CA PRO A 244 12.40 7.02 -1.58
C PRO A 244 13.92 7.13 -1.68
N LEU A 245 14.56 7.60 -0.60
CA LEU A 245 16.00 7.73 -0.47
C LEU A 245 16.54 6.66 0.48
N ASP A 246 17.69 6.09 0.12
CA ASP A 246 18.41 5.15 0.97
C ASP A 246 19.36 5.91 1.91
N ILE A 247 18.83 6.30 3.06
CA ILE A 247 19.50 7.09 4.09
C ILE A 247 19.38 6.34 5.43
N GLU A 248 20.44 6.31 6.20
CA GLU A 248 20.41 5.77 7.55
C GLU A 248 19.55 6.65 8.46
N ILE A 249 18.54 6.07 9.09
CA ILE A 249 17.61 6.73 10.02
C ILE A 249 17.75 6.07 11.39
N VAL A 250 17.89 6.87 12.43
CA VAL A 250 18.04 6.38 13.79
C VAL A 250 16.95 6.99 14.70
N PRO A 251 16.10 6.15 15.28
CA PRO A 251 15.99 4.70 15.10
C PRO A 251 15.43 4.31 13.71
N GLU A 252 15.69 3.10 13.25
CA GLU A 252 15.18 2.58 11.96
C GLU A 252 13.66 2.32 12.01
N LYS A 253 13.15 2.01 13.19
CA LYS A 253 11.74 1.71 13.45
C LYS A 253 11.30 2.40 14.73
N ILE A 254 10.00 2.68 14.82
CA ILE A 254 9.39 3.30 15.99
C ILE A 254 8.05 2.65 16.32
N ASP A 255 7.60 2.86 17.53
CA ASP A 255 6.25 2.50 17.96
C ASP A 255 5.30 3.68 17.72
N VAL A 256 4.11 3.40 17.14
CA VAL A 256 3.10 4.39 16.81
C VAL A 256 1.84 4.10 17.62
N ASN A 257 1.37 5.11 18.36
CA ASN A 257 0.10 5.06 19.08
C ASN A 257 -1.04 5.44 18.12
N VAL A 258 -2.03 4.56 18.00
CA VAL A 258 -3.19 4.75 17.12
C VAL A 258 -4.45 4.66 17.99
N GLU A 259 -5.30 5.68 17.91
CA GLU A 259 -6.62 5.68 18.53
C GLU A 259 -7.69 5.52 17.46
N LEU A 260 -8.41 4.39 17.49
CA LEU A 260 -9.54 4.11 16.63
C LEU A 260 -10.83 4.47 17.37
N ALA A 261 -11.72 5.18 16.71
CA ALA A 261 -13.05 5.53 17.21
C ALA A 261 -14.10 5.14 16.18
N SER A 262 -15.33 4.90 16.64
CA SER A 262 -16.48 4.60 15.80
C SER A 262 -17.62 5.61 16.07
N PRO A 263 -17.42 6.91 15.78
CA PRO A 263 -18.45 7.90 15.99
C PRO A 263 -19.67 7.58 15.14
N SER A 264 -20.83 7.58 15.77
CA SER A 264 -22.07 7.22 15.10
C SER A 264 -23.25 8.05 15.60
N LYS A 265 -24.25 8.21 14.74
CA LYS A 265 -25.52 8.90 15.05
C LYS A 265 -26.67 8.15 14.39
N GLU A 266 -27.76 7.97 15.14
CA GLU A 266 -29.01 7.51 14.57
C GLU A 266 -29.77 8.70 13.98
N VAL A 267 -30.07 8.65 12.67
CA VAL A 267 -30.79 9.70 11.96
C VAL A 267 -32.05 9.14 11.29
N PRO A 268 -33.17 9.89 11.28
CA PRO A 268 -34.38 9.48 10.58
C PRO A 268 -34.22 9.54 9.07
N ILE A 269 -34.81 8.60 8.36
CA ILE A 269 -34.95 8.62 6.90
C ILE A 269 -36.18 9.43 6.55
N ARG A 270 -36.02 10.50 5.77
CA ARG A 270 -37.12 11.36 5.32
C ARG A 270 -37.38 11.10 3.84
N VAL A 271 -38.51 10.47 3.55
CA VAL A 271 -38.96 10.31 2.17
C VAL A 271 -39.45 11.65 1.62
N VAL A 272 -38.94 12.02 0.46
CA VAL A 272 -39.29 13.25 -0.24
C VAL A 272 -39.78 12.86 -1.63
N PRO A 273 -41.11 12.72 -1.82
CA PRO A 273 -41.68 12.50 -3.15
C PRO A 273 -41.38 13.70 -4.06
N THR A 274 -40.96 13.44 -5.29
CA THR A 274 -40.75 14.45 -6.33
C THR A 274 -41.66 14.20 -7.52
N GLY A 275 -42.08 15.25 -8.18
CA GLY A 275 -43.07 15.15 -9.26
C GLY A 275 -44.51 15.01 -8.75
N GLU A 276 -45.45 14.87 -9.70
CA GLU A 276 -46.88 14.76 -9.40
C GLU A 276 -47.39 13.37 -9.78
N VAL A 277 -48.18 12.79 -8.89
CA VAL A 277 -48.92 11.54 -9.20
C VAL A 277 -49.96 11.81 -10.27
N SER A 278 -50.51 10.74 -10.88
CA SER A 278 -51.54 10.89 -11.93
C SER A 278 -52.72 11.71 -11.47
N PHE A 279 -53.31 12.45 -12.43
CA PHE A 279 -54.50 13.29 -12.18
C PHE A 279 -55.59 12.56 -11.47
N GLY A 280 -56.19 13.18 -10.47
CA GLY A 280 -57.26 12.61 -9.63
C GLY A 280 -56.78 11.64 -8.53
N MET A 281 -55.47 11.42 -8.40
CA MET A 281 -54.84 10.58 -7.39
C MET A 281 -53.96 11.42 -6.45
N ALA A 282 -53.79 10.94 -5.22
CA ALA A 282 -52.90 11.48 -4.24
C ALA A 282 -52.29 10.37 -3.39
N ILE A 283 -51.17 10.63 -2.75
CA ILE A 283 -50.52 9.69 -1.85
C ILE A 283 -51.30 9.59 -0.54
N SER A 284 -51.84 8.41 -0.24
CA SER A 284 -52.56 8.12 0.99
C SER A 284 -51.63 7.68 2.11
N GLU A 285 -50.63 6.89 1.77
CA GLU A 285 -49.70 6.33 2.72
C GLU A 285 -48.33 6.17 2.12
N MET A 286 -47.28 6.42 2.92
CA MET A 286 -45.89 6.11 2.63
C MET A 286 -45.34 5.25 3.76
N LYS A 287 -44.93 4.00 3.42
CA LYS A 287 -44.30 3.08 4.38
C LYS A 287 -42.86 2.80 3.95
N THR A 288 -41.96 2.94 4.90
CA THR A 288 -40.55 2.57 4.69
C THR A 288 -40.23 1.30 5.48
N SER A 289 -39.34 0.45 4.92
CA SER A 289 -38.85 -0.73 5.65
C SER A 289 -38.05 -0.32 6.91
N GLU A 290 -37.35 0.80 6.80
CA GLU A 290 -36.57 1.38 7.89
C GLU A 290 -36.96 2.85 8.04
N THR A 291 -37.19 3.29 9.27
CA THR A 291 -37.51 4.68 9.59
C THR A 291 -36.28 5.50 10.00
N LYS A 292 -35.23 4.80 10.44
CA LYS A 292 -33.98 5.39 10.92
C LYS A 292 -32.80 4.55 10.41
N VAL A 293 -31.64 5.17 10.36
CA VAL A 293 -30.37 4.54 10.00
C VAL A 293 -29.27 5.03 10.93
N THR A 294 -28.42 4.13 11.41
CA THR A 294 -27.19 4.52 12.09
C THR A 294 -26.14 4.85 11.05
N VAL A 295 -25.64 6.06 11.09
CA VAL A 295 -24.55 6.55 10.23
C VAL A 295 -23.27 6.66 11.03
N TYR A 296 -22.14 6.35 10.40
CA TYR A 296 -20.79 6.40 10.97
C TYR A 296 -19.97 7.39 10.16
N GLY A 297 -19.17 8.22 10.83
CA GLY A 297 -18.37 9.22 10.12
C GLY A 297 -17.75 10.24 11.06
N GLU A 298 -17.24 11.32 10.49
CA GLU A 298 -16.62 12.41 11.23
C GLU A 298 -17.63 13.12 12.15
N GLU A 299 -17.18 13.48 13.37
CA GLU A 299 -18.06 14.11 14.39
C GLU A 299 -18.77 15.38 13.87
N GLU A 300 -18.08 16.19 13.05
CA GLU A 300 -18.64 17.38 12.43
C GLU A 300 -19.75 17.03 11.43
N ALA A 301 -19.54 16.05 10.57
CA ALA A 301 -20.55 15.58 9.62
C ALA A 301 -21.77 14.99 10.33
N LEU A 302 -21.54 14.22 11.40
CA LEU A 302 -22.62 13.63 12.21
C LEU A 302 -23.44 14.72 12.93
N SER A 303 -22.80 15.76 13.46
CA SER A 303 -23.49 16.85 14.19
C SER A 303 -24.44 17.61 13.26
N ASN A 304 -24.02 17.85 12.02
CA ASN A 304 -24.79 18.61 11.02
C ASN A 304 -25.88 17.76 10.33
N LEU A 305 -25.84 16.45 10.44
CA LEU A 305 -26.80 15.56 9.79
C LEU A 305 -28.03 15.32 10.70
N ASN A 306 -29.16 15.98 10.40
CA ASN A 306 -30.39 15.84 11.17
C ASN A 306 -31.34 14.79 10.62
N TYR A 307 -31.29 14.50 9.33
CA TYR A 307 -32.08 13.46 8.66
C TYR A 307 -31.41 13.06 7.36
N LEU A 308 -31.73 11.87 6.85
CA LEU A 308 -31.28 11.41 5.53
C LEU A 308 -32.42 11.57 4.53
N PRO A 309 -32.32 12.49 3.55
CA PRO A 309 -33.36 12.67 2.54
C PRO A 309 -33.31 11.52 1.52
N LEU A 310 -34.48 10.93 1.25
CA LEU A 310 -34.67 9.91 0.23
C LEU A 310 -35.63 10.45 -0.83
N GLN A 311 -35.09 10.98 -1.91
CA GLN A 311 -35.88 11.53 -3.03
C GLN A 311 -36.40 10.39 -3.90
N ILE A 312 -37.71 10.41 -4.20
CA ILE A 312 -38.36 9.40 -5.01
C ILE A 312 -39.27 10.06 -6.05
N ASP A 313 -38.99 9.82 -7.33
CA ASP A 313 -39.85 10.31 -8.38
C ASP A 313 -41.15 9.50 -8.44
N VAL A 314 -42.25 10.16 -8.15
CA VAL A 314 -43.62 9.63 -8.19
C VAL A 314 -44.41 10.12 -9.39
N SER A 315 -43.75 10.73 -10.36
CA SER A 315 -44.38 11.29 -11.55
C SER A 315 -45.23 10.26 -12.27
N ASN A 316 -46.49 10.63 -12.56
CA ASN A 316 -47.48 9.78 -13.27
C ASN A 316 -47.79 8.42 -12.62
N LEU A 317 -47.54 8.30 -11.31
CA LEU A 317 -47.89 7.09 -10.57
C LEU A 317 -49.41 6.88 -10.55
N LYS A 318 -49.90 5.73 -11.05
CA LYS A 318 -51.33 5.43 -11.21
C LYS A 318 -51.89 4.42 -10.22
N GLU A 319 -51.00 3.63 -9.62
CA GLU A 319 -51.32 2.53 -8.71
C GLU A 319 -50.30 2.44 -7.57
N ASN A 320 -50.64 1.65 -6.57
CA ASN A 320 -49.72 1.40 -5.46
C ASN A 320 -48.43 0.80 -6.00
N LYS A 321 -47.29 1.30 -5.51
CA LYS A 321 -45.98 0.88 -6.00
C LYS A 321 -44.97 0.81 -4.88
N GLU A 322 -44.08 -0.15 -5.01
CA GLU A 322 -42.95 -0.36 -4.13
C GLU A 322 -41.61 0.00 -4.84
N TYR A 323 -40.80 0.80 -4.20
CA TYR A 323 -39.49 1.20 -4.69
C TYR A 323 -38.42 0.63 -3.76
N LYS A 324 -37.43 -0.05 -4.33
CA LYS A 324 -36.21 -0.44 -3.62
C LYS A 324 -35.11 0.53 -4.02
N LEU A 325 -34.55 1.23 -3.06
CA LEU A 325 -33.63 2.32 -3.29
C LEU A 325 -32.38 2.13 -2.45
N GLU A 326 -31.25 2.47 -3.04
CA GLU A 326 -29.99 2.56 -2.31
C GLU A 326 -29.86 3.93 -1.65
N LEU A 327 -29.48 3.94 -0.39
CA LEU A 327 -29.23 5.18 0.35
C LEU A 327 -27.87 5.77 -0.07
N THR A 328 -27.90 7.02 -0.49
CA THR A 328 -26.67 7.75 -0.82
C THR A 328 -26.00 8.22 0.46
N LYS A 329 -24.71 7.89 0.62
CA LYS A 329 -23.92 8.36 1.76
C LYS A 329 -23.65 9.86 1.65
N PRO A 330 -24.00 10.68 2.66
CA PRO A 330 -23.62 12.09 2.72
C PRO A 330 -22.10 12.27 2.84
N VAL A 331 -21.62 13.46 2.52
CA VAL A 331 -20.21 13.83 2.67
C VAL A 331 -19.79 13.70 4.13
N GLY A 332 -18.63 13.11 4.40
CA GLY A 332 -18.11 12.85 5.76
C GLY A 332 -18.69 11.61 6.44
N ILE A 333 -19.64 10.90 5.82
CA ILE A 333 -20.17 9.62 6.30
C ILE A 333 -19.40 8.47 5.61
N THR A 334 -18.81 7.60 6.41
CA THR A 334 -18.00 6.47 5.96
C THR A 334 -18.80 5.19 5.80
N ALA A 335 -19.74 4.94 6.73
CA ALA A 335 -20.60 3.75 6.71
C ALA A 335 -22.02 4.07 7.17
N MET A 336 -22.95 3.19 6.81
CA MET A 336 -24.34 3.19 7.28
C MET A 336 -24.76 1.78 7.68
N SER A 337 -25.64 1.67 8.69
CA SER A 337 -26.14 0.35 9.15
C SER A 337 -27.01 -0.34 8.12
N VAL A 338 -27.63 0.42 7.22
CA VAL A 338 -28.50 -0.04 6.14
C VAL A 338 -28.11 0.71 4.86
N ASN A 339 -27.95 -0.02 3.78
CA ASN A 339 -27.63 0.57 2.46
C ASN A 339 -28.84 0.65 1.53
N ASN A 340 -29.85 -0.18 1.75
CA ASN A 340 -31.03 -0.24 0.91
C ASN A 340 -32.31 -0.09 1.74
N VAL A 341 -33.24 0.71 1.25
CA VAL A 341 -34.54 0.92 1.87
C VAL A 341 -35.63 0.67 0.84
N THR A 342 -36.68 0.00 1.28
CA THR A 342 -37.89 -0.20 0.50
C THR A 342 -38.94 0.81 0.93
N VAL A 343 -39.50 1.55 -0.02
CA VAL A 343 -40.59 2.51 0.21
C VAL A 343 -41.81 2.10 -0.58
N LYS A 344 -42.92 1.92 0.11
CA LYS A 344 -44.21 1.59 -0.48
C LYS A 344 -45.13 2.80 -0.46
N PHE A 345 -45.60 3.17 -1.63
CA PHE A 345 -46.64 4.18 -1.82
C PHE A 345 -47.99 3.55 -2.02
N SER A 346 -48.96 4.02 -1.24
CA SER A 346 -50.37 3.73 -1.47
C SER A 346 -51.07 4.99 -1.98
N LEU A 347 -51.90 4.87 -2.99
CA LEU A 347 -52.64 5.96 -3.59
C LEU A 347 -54.11 5.93 -3.18
N GLY A 348 -54.75 7.09 -3.19
CA GLY A 348 -56.19 7.26 -2.98
C GLY A 348 -56.70 8.43 -3.86
N PRO A 349 -58.03 8.64 -3.86
CA PRO A 349 -58.62 9.76 -4.61
C PRO A 349 -58.12 11.09 -4.06
N ALA A 350 -57.70 11.97 -4.95
CA ALA A 350 -57.32 13.32 -4.60
C ALA A 350 -58.49 14.22 -4.23
N ALA A 351 -58.27 15.05 -3.24
CA ALA A 351 -59.19 16.11 -2.85
C ALA A 351 -58.39 17.42 -2.68
N ASN A 352 -59.08 18.55 -2.81
CA ASN A 352 -58.51 19.85 -2.64
C ASN A 352 -59.11 20.57 -1.41
N ARG A 353 -58.27 21.26 -0.64
CA ARG A 353 -58.69 22.12 0.47
C ARG A 353 -57.87 23.38 0.46
N THR A 354 -58.46 24.53 0.75
CA THR A 354 -57.72 25.77 0.93
C THR A 354 -57.62 26.11 2.43
N ILE A 355 -56.41 26.50 2.82
CA ILE A 355 -56.16 27.06 4.13
C ILE A 355 -55.83 28.55 3.97
N ASP A 356 -56.64 29.37 4.60
CA ASP A 356 -56.48 30.83 4.53
C ASP A 356 -55.67 31.34 5.72
N ASN A 357 -55.17 32.55 5.60
CA ASN A 357 -54.44 33.26 6.66
C ASN A 357 -53.11 32.60 7.09
N VAL A 358 -52.45 31.85 6.23
CA VAL A 358 -51.10 31.35 6.48
C VAL A 358 -50.12 32.51 6.52
N LYS A 359 -49.39 32.62 7.65
CA LYS A 359 -48.43 33.72 7.88
C LYS A 359 -47.19 33.51 7.01
N ILE A 360 -46.67 34.58 6.40
CA ILE A 360 -45.45 34.57 5.66
C ILE A 360 -44.27 34.89 6.59
N GLU A 361 -43.23 34.06 6.55
CA GLU A 361 -41.96 34.26 7.27
C GLU A 361 -40.91 34.82 6.31
N TYR A 362 -39.86 35.43 6.85
CA TYR A 362 -38.73 35.93 6.11
C TYR A 362 -37.49 35.18 6.50
N ARG A 363 -36.68 34.73 5.51
CA ARG A 363 -35.44 33.98 5.73
C ARG A 363 -34.28 34.67 5.03
N ASN A 364 -33.09 34.44 5.53
CA ASN A 364 -31.83 34.88 4.94
C ASN A 364 -31.68 36.40 4.74
N LEU A 365 -32.46 37.20 5.51
CA LEU A 365 -32.30 38.66 5.50
C LEU A 365 -31.08 39.03 6.36
N ALA A 366 -30.22 39.91 5.83
CA ALA A 366 -29.09 40.42 6.60
C ALA A 366 -29.56 41.19 7.83
N SER A 367 -28.87 41.05 8.96
CA SER A 367 -29.27 41.56 10.27
C SER A 367 -29.44 43.06 10.41
N ASN A 368 -28.89 43.80 9.45
CA ASN A 368 -28.98 45.25 9.35
C ASN A 368 -30.25 45.77 8.60
N TYR A 369 -31.14 44.85 8.23
CA TYR A 369 -32.39 45.17 7.54
C TYR A 369 -33.63 44.67 8.26
N THR A 370 -34.76 45.35 8.07
CA THR A 370 -36.11 44.93 8.44
C THR A 370 -37.00 44.85 7.22
N VAL A 371 -38.02 44.00 7.28
CA VAL A 371 -39.01 43.81 6.20
C VAL A 371 -40.40 44.23 6.67
N LYS A 372 -41.11 44.95 5.80
CA LYS A 372 -42.52 45.27 5.99
C LYS A 372 -43.31 44.82 4.76
N GLY A 373 -44.43 44.16 4.91
CA GLY A 373 -45.40 43.96 3.85
C GLY A 373 -46.06 45.28 3.49
N LEU A 374 -46.33 45.51 2.21
CA LEU A 374 -46.98 46.74 1.72
C LEU A 374 -48.51 46.69 1.90
N SER A 375 -49.08 45.47 2.00
CA SER A 375 -50.51 45.23 2.26
C SER A 375 -50.72 44.06 3.23
N GLN A 376 -51.95 43.79 3.66
CA GLN A 376 -52.27 42.60 4.50
C GLN A 376 -52.08 41.30 3.73
N ASP A 377 -52.30 41.32 2.41
CA ASP A 377 -52.08 40.13 1.53
C ASP A 377 -50.59 39.84 1.31
N ASP A 378 -49.70 40.78 1.67
CA ASP A 378 -48.25 40.59 1.65
C ASP A 378 -47.70 39.97 2.95
N ILE A 379 -48.52 39.81 3.95
CA ILE A 379 -48.17 39.22 5.29
C ILE A 379 -48.79 37.84 5.48
N LYS A 380 -49.93 37.59 4.82
CA LYS A 380 -50.68 36.33 4.90
C LYS A 380 -51.16 35.90 3.54
N LEU A 381 -51.17 34.62 3.29
CA LEU A 381 -51.64 34.07 2.04
C LEU A 381 -52.58 32.88 2.24
N SER A 382 -53.30 32.54 1.15
CA SER A 382 -54.06 31.27 1.05
C SER A 382 -53.21 30.23 0.37
N VAL A 383 -53.18 29.01 0.96
CA VAL A 383 -52.47 27.83 0.42
C VAL A 383 -53.49 26.78 -0.01
N SER A 384 -53.40 26.33 -1.24
CA SER A 384 -54.16 25.20 -1.75
C SER A 384 -53.41 23.91 -1.45
N LEU A 385 -54.11 22.99 -0.76
CA LEU A 385 -53.64 21.64 -0.46
C LEU A 385 -54.28 20.67 -1.46
N ASN A 386 -53.47 19.82 -2.04
CA ASN A 386 -53.90 18.68 -2.83
C ASN A 386 -53.37 17.39 -2.21
N GLY A 387 -54.26 16.49 -1.82
CA GLY A 387 -53.95 15.25 -1.11
C GLY A 387 -55.16 14.40 -0.90
N VAL A 388 -55.00 13.23 -0.26
CA VAL A 388 -56.17 12.40 0.14
C VAL A 388 -56.94 13.13 1.21
N LYS A 389 -58.29 13.10 1.15
CA LYS A 389 -59.16 13.84 2.04
C LYS A 389 -58.82 13.68 3.52
N SER A 390 -58.62 12.43 3.97
CA SER A 390 -58.28 12.15 5.37
C SER A 390 -56.97 12.79 5.84
N VAL A 391 -56.01 13.02 4.93
CA VAL A 391 -54.72 13.65 5.21
C VAL A 391 -54.88 15.18 5.25
N ILE A 392 -55.46 15.76 4.21
CA ILE A 392 -55.59 17.22 4.14
C ILE A 392 -56.55 17.82 5.18
N ASP A 393 -57.53 17.03 5.64
CA ASP A 393 -58.47 17.47 6.69
C ASP A 393 -57.78 17.63 8.07
N SER A 394 -56.68 16.94 8.31
CA SER A 394 -55.89 17.04 9.56
C SER A 394 -54.89 18.17 9.57
N ILE A 395 -54.59 18.81 8.42
CA ILE A 395 -53.61 19.88 8.33
C ILE A 395 -54.20 21.21 8.77
N THR A 396 -53.44 21.93 9.59
CA THR A 396 -53.74 23.29 10.06
C THR A 396 -52.80 24.30 9.46
N SER A 397 -53.04 25.61 9.74
CA SER A 397 -52.14 26.68 9.31
C SER A 397 -50.72 26.58 9.92
N GLU A 398 -50.58 25.93 11.08
CA GLU A 398 -49.34 25.73 11.81
C GLU A 398 -48.47 24.64 11.15
N ASP A 399 -49.07 23.73 10.39
CA ASP A 399 -48.38 22.69 9.65
C ASP A 399 -47.80 23.16 8.32
N ILE A 400 -48.09 24.43 7.97
CA ILE A 400 -47.66 25.04 6.67
C ILE A 400 -46.65 26.14 6.95
N SER A 401 -45.50 26.02 6.31
CA SER A 401 -44.46 27.04 6.28
C SER A 401 -44.50 27.78 4.95
N ALA A 402 -44.87 29.08 4.99
CA ALA A 402 -44.79 29.97 3.89
C ALA A 402 -43.68 30.99 4.15
N TYR A 403 -42.71 31.14 3.23
CA TYR A 403 -41.58 32.03 3.48
C TYR A 403 -41.10 32.73 2.20
N LEU A 404 -40.44 33.87 2.39
CA LEU A 404 -39.68 34.57 1.41
C LEU A 404 -38.19 34.37 1.66
N ASP A 405 -37.46 33.98 0.67
CA ASP A 405 -35.98 33.95 0.73
C ASP A 405 -35.47 35.33 0.29
N LEU A 406 -34.82 36.04 1.20
CA LEU A 406 -34.34 37.43 1.00
C LEU A 406 -32.82 37.49 0.89
N GLU A 407 -32.17 36.35 0.60
CA GLU A 407 -30.73 36.34 0.36
C GLU A 407 -30.34 37.28 -0.82
N GLY A 408 -29.44 38.22 -0.57
CA GLY A 408 -28.96 39.18 -1.57
C GLY A 408 -29.87 40.37 -1.84
N TYR A 409 -31.08 40.43 -1.27
CA TYR A 409 -31.94 41.61 -1.41
C TYR A 409 -31.44 42.81 -0.57
N LYS A 410 -31.55 44.01 -1.15
CA LYS A 410 -31.11 45.27 -0.54
C LYS A 410 -32.30 46.14 -0.21
N GLU A 411 -32.02 47.29 0.42
CA GLU A 411 -33.02 48.30 0.73
C GLU A 411 -33.83 48.71 -0.53
N GLY A 412 -35.16 48.80 -0.37
CA GLY A 412 -36.09 49.15 -1.44
C GLY A 412 -37.37 48.31 -1.45
N GLU A 413 -38.20 48.55 -2.48
CA GLU A 413 -39.40 47.72 -2.71
C GLU A 413 -39.06 46.59 -3.69
N HIS A 414 -39.51 45.39 -3.32
CA HIS A 414 -39.22 44.18 -4.10
C HIS A 414 -40.47 43.30 -4.23
N GLU A 415 -40.58 42.65 -5.38
CA GLU A 415 -41.59 41.61 -5.62
C GLU A 415 -40.88 40.26 -5.50
N VAL A 416 -41.18 39.51 -4.43
CA VAL A 416 -40.43 38.29 -4.08
C VAL A 416 -41.35 37.07 -4.21
N PRO A 417 -40.82 35.96 -4.81
CA PRO A 417 -41.60 34.71 -4.88
C PRO A 417 -41.82 34.10 -3.51
N VAL A 418 -43.04 33.59 -3.33
CA VAL A 418 -43.41 32.89 -2.08
C VAL A 418 -43.09 31.43 -2.23
N ASN A 419 -42.30 30.91 -1.29
CA ASN A 419 -42.06 29.47 -1.12
C ASN A 419 -43.01 28.90 -0.10
N VAL A 420 -43.64 27.76 -0.40
CA VAL A 420 -44.56 27.08 0.51
C VAL A 420 -44.15 25.62 0.63
N SER A 421 -44.14 25.13 1.87
CA SER A 421 -43.94 23.72 2.20
C SER A 421 -44.81 23.37 3.40
N GLY A 422 -45.00 22.07 3.64
CA GLY A 422 -45.74 21.63 4.83
C GLY A 422 -45.08 20.47 5.53
N SER A 423 -45.61 20.10 6.67
CA SER A 423 -45.10 19.04 7.54
C SER A 423 -45.33 17.64 6.96
N ASP A 424 -46.38 17.45 6.14
CA ASP A 424 -46.74 16.16 5.56
C ASP A 424 -46.32 16.08 4.07
N ALA A 425 -45.34 15.22 3.78
CA ALA A 425 -44.80 15.03 2.45
C ALA A 425 -45.76 14.32 1.46
N ARG A 426 -46.92 13.84 1.92
CA ARG A 426 -47.99 13.26 1.08
C ARG A 426 -48.85 14.30 0.38
N VAL A 427 -48.74 15.56 0.79
CA VAL A 427 -49.59 16.65 0.34
C VAL A 427 -48.79 17.61 -0.53
N ASN A 428 -49.42 18.03 -1.63
CA ASN A 428 -48.85 19.09 -2.46
C ASN A 428 -49.40 20.45 -2.00
N TYR A 429 -48.51 21.35 -1.63
CA TYR A 429 -48.81 22.69 -1.14
C TYR A 429 -48.56 23.72 -2.23
N THR A 430 -49.56 24.49 -2.59
CA THR A 430 -49.44 25.52 -3.62
C THR A 430 -49.95 26.87 -3.12
N ALA A 431 -49.07 27.86 -3.15
CA ALA A 431 -49.50 29.23 -2.84
C ALA A 431 -50.46 29.76 -3.89
N LYS A 432 -51.63 30.32 -3.51
CA LYS A 432 -52.50 31.03 -4.47
C LYS A 432 -51.88 32.31 -4.98
N THR A 433 -51.13 33.01 -4.12
CA THR A 433 -50.34 34.18 -4.48
C THR A 433 -48.90 33.78 -4.68
N LYS A 434 -48.41 33.83 -5.94
CA LYS A 434 -47.06 33.35 -6.28
C LYS A 434 -45.94 34.32 -5.91
N LYS A 435 -46.26 35.60 -5.77
CA LYS A 435 -45.31 36.67 -5.42
C LYS A 435 -46.01 37.72 -4.50
N VAL A 436 -45.26 38.26 -3.58
CA VAL A 436 -45.70 39.34 -2.71
C VAL A 436 -44.79 40.56 -2.80
N LYS A 437 -45.34 41.72 -2.52
CA LYS A 437 -44.60 42.99 -2.53
C LYS A 437 -44.15 43.33 -1.12
N ILE A 438 -42.88 43.52 -0.93
CA ILE A 438 -42.29 43.89 0.36
C ILE A 438 -41.41 45.11 0.24
N LYS A 439 -41.24 45.79 1.35
CA LYS A 439 -40.29 46.88 1.52
C LYS A 439 -39.21 46.48 2.50
N ILE A 440 -37.97 46.54 2.08
CA ILE A 440 -36.80 46.30 2.94
C ILE A 440 -36.24 47.66 3.35
N GLU A 441 -36.12 47.89 4.63
CA GLU A 441 -35.61 49.12 5.24
C GLU A 441 -34.35 48.79 6.08
N LYS A 442 -33.39 49.73 6.06
CA LYS A 442 -32.19 49.59 6.85
C LYS A 442 -32.48 49.91 8.31
N ASN A 443 -31.99 49.07 9.24
CA ASN A 443 -32.05 49.38 10.65
C ASN A 443 -31.15 50.59 10.94
N HIS A 444 -31.71 51.58 11.66
CA HIS A 444 -30.98 52.76 12.11
C HIS A 444 -30.21 52.48 13.38
#